data_83a23f83881fb736550a8f6d9d8607b7
#
_entry.id   83a23f83881fb736550a8f6d9d8607b7
#
_cell.length_a   1.000
_cell.length_b   1.000
_cell.length_c   1.000
_cell.angle_alpha   90.00
_cell.angle_beta   90.00
_cell.angle_gamma   90.00
#
_symmetry.space_group_name_H-M   'P 1'
#
loop_
_entity.id
_entity.type
_entity.pdbx_description
1 polymer ?
#
loop_
_entity_poly.entity_id
_entity_poly.type
_entity_poly.pdbx_seq_one_letter_code
_entity_poly.pdbx_strand_id
1 'polypeptide(L)'
;MKFKAPAFLMALALTAPMALAAYADSPALPSAATADQVTTSKLVYGLLSDSRYAYRPRALDAATSKDVFKRYLESLDSSKQFFTQADITRFAPFEANIATAIRGGELEPAFQVFAVYKQRVGERVGYARKLLKTDFDFSTDEKFEYDRKDVPWAASSAELDDLWRKSVKNDWLRLKLAGKQPAEIRKTLDKRYATLEKSVNELKGEDVFQFFLNAYTSAVDPHTDYFTPRTAENFNQAMSLSLEGIGAQLQRQDDMVVIREVIAGGPAAVNGTLKPGDRIVGVGQGKSGPLEDVIGWRIDDVVAKIRGKSDTQVRLEFIPAEEGVDGKHHTLVLTRQKVRLAEQAAKGETLTIPAKDGEPARKVGVIKLPTFYQDFEGRRRNAADYASATRDVAKLLAGFKADKLDGVVLDLRNNGGGSLDEAIELTGLFIEQGPVVQVREPVAASPSTATAAKWSRGMARWPC
;
A
#
# COMPACT_ATOMS: atom_id res chain seq x y z
N MET A 1 -41.97 52.64 63.58
CA MET A 1 -40.81 52.65 62.65
C MET A 1 -40.69 51.22 62.06
N LYS A 2 -41.09 51.06 60.78
CA LYS A 2 -41.08 49.75 60.13
C LYS A 2 -40.03 49.82 59.03
N PHE A 3 -38.96 49.07 59.17
CA PHE A 3 -37.95 48.90 58.11
C PHE A 3 -38.41 47.78 57.16
N LYS A 4 -38.45 48.06 55.85
CA LYS A 4 -38.64 47.11 54.76
C LYS A 4 -37.29 46.71 54.28
N ALA A 5 -37.00 45.42 54.23
CA ALA A 5 -35.84 44.83 53.55
C ALA A 5 -36.19 44.53 52.06
N PRO A 6 -35.29 44.76 51.11
CA PRO A 6 -35.52 44.36 49.74
C PRO A 6 -35.09 42.90 49.50
N ALA A 7 -35.96 42.17 48.80
CA ALA A 7 -35.67 40.80 48.34
C ALA A 7 -34.64 40.81 47.22
N PHE A 8 -33.50 40.09 47.40
CA PHE A 8 -32.51 39.80 46.36
C PHE A 8 -32.99 38.55 45.60
N LEU A 9 -33.36 38.75 44.33
CA LEU A 9 -33.55 37.64 43.40
C LEU A 9 -32.17 37.12 42.94
N MET A 10 -31.85 35.91 43.40
CA MET A 10 -30.63 35.20 42.96
C MET A 10 -30.99 34.40 41.68
N ALA A 11 -30.59 34.92 40.53
CA ALA A 11 -30.68 34.19 39.24
C ALA A 11 -29.61 33.08 39.22
N LEU A 12 -30.05 31.83 39.33
CA LEU A 12 -29.20 30.64 39.20
C LEU A 12 -28.99 30.39 37.71
N ALA A 13 -27.81 30.80 37.19
CA ALA A 13 -27.39 30.45 35.83
C ALA A 13 -26.94 28.99 35.84
N LEU A 14 -27.77 28.10 35.27
CA LEU A 14 -27.36 26.73 34.91
C LEU A 14 -26.39 26.81 33.73
N THR A 15 -25.10 26.74 34.04
CA THR A 15 -24.09 26.42 33.04
C THR A 15 -24.03 24.90 32.85
N ALA A 16 -24.65 24.41 31.79
CA ALA A 16 -24.43 23.04 31.33
C ALA A 16 -22.99 22.93 30.87
N PRO A 17 -22.20 21.94 31.33
CA PRO A 17 -20.89 21.69 30.74
C PRO A 17 -21.14 21.14 29.33
N MET A 18 -20.78 21.91 28.29
CA MET A 18 -20.54 21.35 26.96
C MET A 18 -19.44 20.31 27.13
N ALA A 19 -19.79 19.04 27.02
CA ALA A 19 -18.85 17.98 26.81
C ALA A 19 -18.16 18.23 25.45
N LEU A 20 -16.98 18.84 25.47
CA LEU A 20 -16.05 18.70 24.34
C LEU A 20 -15.79 17.19 24.20
N ALA A 21 -16.35 16.61 23.16
CA ALA A 21 -15.90 15.30 22.70
C ALA A 21 -14.41 15.42 22.42
N ALA A 22 -13.61 14.82 23.31
CA ALA A 22 -12.20 14.67 23.09
C ALA A 22 -12.04 13.85 21.81
N TYR A 23 -11.61 14.49 20.73
CA TYR A 23 -11.01 13.78 19.61
C TYR A 23 -9.91 12.94 20.22
N ALA A 24 -10.06 11.62 20.11
CA ALA A 24 -9.01 10.70 20.55
C ALA A 24 -7.74 11.10 19.80
N ASP A 25 -6.76 11.60 20.55
CA ASP A 25 -5.44 11.95 20.04
C ASP A 25 -4.90 10.71 19.33
N SER A 26 -4.64 10.84 18.02
CA SER A 26 -3.84 9.84 17.32
C SER A 26 -2.54 9.67 18.11
N PRO A 27 -2.14 8.44 18.47
CA PRO A 27 -0.96 8.24 19.28
C PRO A 27 0.21 8.97 18.64
N ALA A 28 0.91 9.78 19.44
CA ALA A 28 2.10 10.49 18.98
C ALA A 28 3.05 9.48 18.33
N LEU A 29 3.64 9.86 17.20
CA LEU A 29 4.68 9.03 16.56
C LEU A 29 5.74 8.70 17.61
N PRO A 30 6.15 7.41 17.73
CA PRO A 30 7.26 7.08 18.62
C PRO A 30 8.48 7.87 18.19
N SER A 31 9.14 8.49 19.14
CA SER A 31 10.36 9.27 18.90
C SER A 31 11.58 8.39 18.60
N ALA A 32 11.44 7.07 18.76
CA ALA A 32 12.52 6.09 18.64
C ALA A 32 12.00 4.77 18.03
N ALA A 33 12.94 4.02 17.46
CA ALA A 33 12.69 2.67 16.95
C ALA A 33 12.41 1.67 18.09
N THR A 34 11.60 0.66 17.79
CA THR A 34 11.38 -0.49 18.68
C THR A 34 12.59 -1.44 18.70
N ALA A 35 12.72 -2.27 19.73
CA ALA A 35 13.77 -3.28 19.80
C ALA A 35 13.78 -4.24 18.59
N ASP A 36 12.61 -4.59 18.07
CA ASP A 36 12.46 -5.42 16.87
C ASP A 36 12.96 -4.70 15.62
N GLN A 37 12.69 -3.40 15.47
CA GLN A 37 13.20 -2.59 14.37
C GLN A 37 14.72 -2.47 14.41
N VAL A 38 15.30 -2.28 15.61
CA VAL A 38 16.75 -2.27 15.82
C VAL A 38 17.36 -3.61 15.39
N THR A 39 16.77 -4.72 15.83
CA THR A 39 17.23 -6.07 15.48
C THR A 39 17.13 -6.29 13.97
N THR A 40 16.01 -5.90 13.36
CA THR A 40 15.78 -6.03 11.92
C THR A 40 16.79 -5.20 11.12
N SER A 41 17.10 -3.96 11.53
CA SER A 41 18.10 -3.13 10.86
C SER A 41 19.47 -3.82 10.82
N LYS A 42 19.92 -4.39 11.93
CA LYS A 42 21.17 -5.14 12.05
C LYS A 42 21.18 -6.38 11.16
N LEU A 43 20.08 -7.13 11.12
CA LEU A 43 19.93 -8.32 10.27
C LEU A 43 19.99 -7.95 8.78
N VAL A 44 19.25 -6.93 8.36
CA VAL A 44 19.25 -6.47 6.95
C VAL A 44 20.65 -5.99 6.56
N TYR A 45 21.33 -5.25 7.43
CA TYR A 45 22.72 -4.86 7.20
C TYR A 45 23.62 -6.10 7.03
N GLY A 46 23.53 -7.08 7.93
CA GLY A 46 24.32 -8.32 7.85
C GLY A 46 24.09 -9.09 6.55
N LEU A 47 22.82 -9.20 6.12
CA LEU A 47 22.48 -9.89 4.86
C LEU A 47 23.03 -9.17 3.62
N LEU A 48 23.03 -7.84 3.60
CA LEU A 48 23.41 -7.06 2.39
C LEU A 48 24.89 -6.70 2.34
N SER A 49 25.61 -6.76 3.47
CA SER A 49 27.05 -6.42 3.55
C SER A 49 27.98 -7.60 3.59
N ASP A 50 27.48 -8.81 3.85
CA ASP A 50 28.29 -10.03 3.97
C ASP A 50 28.27 -10.84 2.66
N SER A 51 29.45 -11.12 2.11
CA SER A 51 29.60 -11.90 0.86
C SER A 51 29.07 -13.34 0.93
N ARG A 52 28.78 -13.84 2.14
CA ARG A 52 28.11 -15.14 2.33
C ARG A 52 26.65 -15.10 1.91
N TYR A 53 26.01 -13.95 1.97
CA TYR A 53 24.58 -13.78 1.72
C TYR A 53 24.30 -12.87 0.51
N ALA A 54 25.14 -11.86 0.29
CA ALA A 54 24.95 -10.90 -0.79
C ALA A 54 25.85 -11.24 -1.99
N TYR A 55 25.25 -11.33 -3.17
CA TYR A 55 25.99 -11.47 -4.42
C TYR A 55 26.93 -10.29 -4.67
N ARG A 56 26.50 -9.07 -4.34
CA ARG A 56 27.28 -7.84 -4.40
C ARG A 56 27.24 -7.14 -3.05
N PRO A 57 28.02 -7.58 -2.08
CA PRO A 57 28.05 -6.89 -0.79
C PRO A 57 28.53 -5.45 -1.00
N ARG A 58 27.74 -4.49 -0.54
CA ARG A 58 28.09 -3.08 -0.63
C ARG A 58 28.49 -2.56 0.76
N ALA A 59 29.68 -1.99 0.83
CA ALA A 59 30.11 -1.34 2.07
C ALA A 59 29.21 -0.14 2.38
N LEU A 60 28.85 -0.01 3.64
CA LEU A 60 28.13 1.16 4.14
C LEU A 60 29.16 2.22 4.54
N ASP A 61 29.79 2.81 3.51
CA ASP A 61 30.76 3.90 3.60
C ASP A 61 30.09 5.27 3.50
N ALA A 62 30.88 6.35 3.46
CA ALA A 62 30.38 7.72 3.35
C ALA A 62 29.58 7.96 2.05
N ALA A 63 30.01 7.38 0.93
CA ALA A 63 29.30 7.54 -0.34
C ALA A 63 27.93 6.85 -0.32
N THR A 64 27.88 5.63 0.21
CA THR A 64 26.63 4.90 0.40
C THR A 64 25.73 5.59 1.41
N SER A 65 26.28 6.12 2.51
CA SER A 65 25.52 6.89 3.52
C SER A 65 24.84 8.11 2.90
N LYS A 66 25.57 8.84 2.06
CA LYS A 66 25.03 9.99 1.32
C LYS A 66 23.90 9.59 0.37
N ASP A 67 24.05 8.47 -0.35
CA ASP A 67 22.99 7.94 -1.24
C ASP A 67 21.75 7.51 -0.45
N VAL A 68 21.92 6.82 0.68
CA VAL A 68 20.83 6.45 1.60
C VAL A 68 20.10 7.69 2.11
N PHE A 69 20.85 8.71 2.56
CA PHE A 69 20.26 9.95 3.08
C PHE A 69 19.43 10.66 2.00
N LYS A 70 20.00 10.80 0.80
CA LYS A 70 19.29 11.39 -0.34
C LYS A 70 17.99 10.64 -0.64
N ARG A 71 18.04 9.29 -0.76
CA ARG A 71 16.87 8.46 -1.02
C ARG A 71 15.82 8.56 0.07
N TYR A 72 16.24 8.64 1.33
CA TYR A 72 15.30 8.79 2.43
C TYR A 72 14.56 10.14 2.36
N LEU A 73 15.25 11.24 2.12
CA LEU A 73 14.62 12.55 1.92
C LEU A 73 13.68 12.56 0.70
N GLU A 74 14.11 11.96 -0.41
CA GLU A 74 13.30 11.86 -1.64
C GLU A 74 12.07 10.96 -1.45
N SER A 75 12.13 9.94 -0.59
CA SER A 75 10.97 9.11 -0.26
C SER A 75 9.89 9.88 0.50
N LEU A 76 10.29 10.92 1.26
CA LEU A 76 9.37 11.79 2.00
C LEU A 76 8.91 12.98 1.14
N ASP A 77 9.81 13.60 0.41
CA ASP A 77 9.58 14.85 -0.33
C ASP A 77 10.25 14.84 -1.71
N SER A 78 9.78 13.94 -2.58
CA SER A 78 10.34 13.75 -3.94
C SER A 78 10.27 15.00 -4.81
N SER A 79 9.26 15.84 -4.62
CA SER A 79 9.03 17.08 -5.38
C SER A 79 9.61 18.32 -4.70
N LYS A 80 10.29 18.15 -3.56
CA LYS A 80 10.94 19.23 -2.79
C LYS A 80 10.00 20.39 -2.48
N GLN A 81 8.81 20.06 -1.97
CA GLN A 81 7.73 21.01 -1.69
C GLN A 81 7.51 21.27 -0.19
N PHE A 82 8.17 20.49 0.67
CA PHE A 82 7.97 20.57 2.12
C PHE A 82 9.20 21.05 2.86
N PHE A 83 10.37 20.42 2.64
CA PHE A 83 11.61 20.82 3.30
C PHE A 83 12.20 22.10 2.71
N THR A 84 12.90 22.84 3.57
CA THR A 84 13.79 23.95 3.16
C THR A 84 15.25 23.50 3.17
N GLN A 85 16.12 24.26 2.53
CA GLN A 85 17.57 24.03 2.60
C GLN A 85 18.09 24.08 4.06
N ALA A 86 17.46 24.89 4.91
CA ALA A 86 17.79 24.95 6.34
C ALA A 86 17.47 23.61 7.06
N ASP A 87 16.36 22.95 6.72
CA ASP A 87 16.01 21.63 7.23
C ASP A 87 17.07 20.60 6.79
N ILE A 88 17.45 20.60 5.52
CA ILE A 88 18.47 19.69 4.97
C ILE A 88 19.82 19.91 5.68
N THR A 89 20.23 21.16 5.91
CA THR A 89 21.46 21.49 6.65
C THR A 89 21.38 20.99 8.09
N ARG A 90 20.22 21.11 8.74
CA ARG A 90 19.99 20.57 10.09
C ARG A 90 20.14 19.04 10.14
N PHE A 91 19.82 18.34 9.06
CA PHE A 91 19.92 16.88 8.98
C PHE A 91 21.32 16.37 8.60
N ALA A 92 22.26 17.22 8.21
CA ALA A 92 23.61 16.83 7.78
C ALA A 92 24.37 15.95 8.80
N PRO A 93 24.26 16.15 10.15
CA PRO A 93 24.87 15.24 11.12
C PRO A 93 24.34 13.80 11.02
N PHE A 94 23.07 13.62 10.62
CA PHE A 94 22.50 12.30 10.40
C PHE A 94 23.09 11.64 9.14
N GLU A 95 23.28 12.38 8.04
CA GLU A 95 23.96 11.85 6.85
C GLU A 95 25.29 11.21 7.21
N ALA A 96 26.11 11.89 7.99
CA ALA A 96 27.42 11.40 8.43
C ALA A 96 27.35 10.14 9.30
N ASN A 97 26.22 9.93 10.01
CA ASN A 97 26.04 8.84 10.98
C ASN A 97 25.14 7.70 10.49
N ILE A 98 24.69 7.71 9.23
CA ILE A 98 23.80 6.66 8.66
C ILE A 98 24.39 5.26 8.86
N ALA A 99 25.70 5.09 8.62
CA ALA A 99 26.36 3.81 8.79
C ALA A 99 26.28 3.31 10.25
N THR A 100 26.50 4.17 11.22
CA THR A 100 26.36 3.85 12.65
C THR A 100 24.91 3.58 13.02
N ALA A 101 23.98 4.38 12.48
CA ALA A 101 22.55 4.21 12.70
C ALA A 101 22.06 2.82 12.27
N ILE A 102 22.41 2.38 11.07
CA ILE A 102 21.97 1.08 10.54
C ILE A 102 22.66 -0.09 11.25
N ARG A 103 23.99 -0.02 11.45
CA ARG A 103 24.77 -1.07 12.12
C ARG A 103 24.48 -1.19 13.61
N GLY A 104 24.37 -0.04 14.29
CA GLY A 104 24.15 0.08 15.73
C GLY A 104 22.69 -0.04 16.12
N GLY A 105 21.77 0.31 15.21
CA GLY A 105 20.35 0.44 15.48
C GLY A 105 19.99 1.79 16.13
N GLU A 106 20.82 2.82 15.96
CA GLU A 106 20.59 4.19 16.45
C GLU A 106 19.69 4.93 15.44
N LEU A 107 18.42 4.52 15.36
CA LEU A 107 17.49 4.93 14.31
C LEU A 107 16.71 6.22 14.63
N GLU A 108 16.85 6.78 15.84
CA GLU A 108 16.15 7.99 16.27
C GLU A 108 16.24 9.17 15.27
N PRO A 109 17.41 9.44 14.64
CA PRO A 109 17.50 10.55 13.70
C PRO A 109 16.57 10.41 12.50
N ALA A 110 16.28 9.18 12.03
CA ALA A 110 15.31 8.97 10.95
C ALA A 110 13.90 9.39 11.38
N PHE A 111 13.50 9.06 12.61
CA PHE A 111 12.22 9.51 13.18
C PHE A 111 12.16 11.01 13.37
N GLN A 112 13.27 11.65 13.75
CA GLN A 112 13.35 13.11 13.87
C GLN A 112 13.18 13.81 12.52
N VAL A 113 13.80 13.31 11.45
CA VAL A 113 13.59 13.81 10.07
C VAL A 113 12.12 13.70 9.69
N PHE A 114 11.50 12.56 9.98
CA PHE A 114 10.07 12.36 9.68
C PHE A 114 9.17 13.30 10.53
N ALA A 115 9.50 13.55 11.78
CA ALA A 115 8.74 14.50 12.61
C ALA A 115 8.76 15.92 12.01
N VAL A 116 9.92 16.36 11.50
CA VAL A 116 10.02 17.64 10.78
C VAL A 116 9.20 17.60 9.50
N TYR A 117 9.26 16.51 8.72
CA TYR A 117 8.43 16.34 7.53
C TYR A 117 6.93 16.50 7.85
N LYS A 118 6.45 15.81 8.87
CA LYS A 118 5.04 15.91 9.32
C LYS A 118 4.67 17.34 9.69
N GLN A 119 5.52 18.04 10.42
CA GLN A 119 5.34 19.46 10.76
C GLN A 119 5.23 20.31 9.48
N ARG A 120 6.17 20.16 8.55
CA ARG A 120 6.19 20.92 7.30
C ARG A 120 4.94 20.67 6.45
N VAL A 121 4.44 19.42 6.39
CA VAL A 121 3.18 19.11 5.71
C VAL A 121 2.02 19.89 6.33
N GLY A 122 1.89 19.89 7.66
CA GLY A 122 0.83 20.66 8.34
C GLY A 122 0.91 22.17 8.06
N GLU A 123 2.14 22.76 8.10
CA GLU A 123 2.37 24.15 7.76
C GLU A 123 1.95 24.48 6.31
N ARG A 124 2.34 23.64 5.35
CA ARG A 124 2.04 23.85 3.93
C ARG A 124 0.58 23.65 3.61
N VAL A 125 -0.06 22.64 4.20
CA VAL A 125 -1.51 22.41 4.06
C VAL A 125 -2.30 23.58 4.67
N GLY A 126 -1.92 24.04 5.87
CA GLY A 126 -2.54 25.21 6.48
C GLY A 126 -2.44 26.45 5.59
N TYR A 127 -1.28 26.68 4.99
CA TYR A 127 -1.07 27.77 4.04
C TYR A 127 -1.92 27.63 2.76
N ALA A 128 -1.93 26.44 2.16
CA ALA A 128 -2.75 26.16 0.98
C ALA A 128 -4.24 26.41 1.24
N ARG A 129 -4.77 25.92 2.35
CA ARG A 129 -6.17 26.11 2.74
C ARG A 129 -6.50 27.59 3.05
N LYS A 130 -5.51 28.36 3.53
CA LYS A 130 -5.66 29.82 3.68
C LYS A 130 -5.78 30.50 2.32
N LEU A 131 -4.99 30.11 1.32
CA LEU A 131 -5.06 30.65 -0.04
C LEU A 131 -6.41 30.41 -0.71
N LEU A 132 -7.10 29.30 -0.41
CA LEU A 132 -8.42 29.00 -0.96
C LEU A 132 -9.51 29.98 -0.52
N LYS A 133 -9.27 30.81 0.52
CA LYS A 133 -10.23 31.81 0.99
C LYS A 133 -10.24 33.07 0.13
N THR A 134 -9.24 33.24 -0.73
CA THR A 134 -9.10 34.38 -1.64
C THR A 134 -9.24 33.94 -3.09
N ASP A 135 -9.51 34.86 -3.98
CA ASP A 135 -9.52 34.62 -5.41
C ASP A 135 -8.11 34.73 -6.00
N PHE A 136 -7.86 33.96 -7.04
CA PHE A 136 -6.59 34.02 -7.79
C PHE A 136 -6.73 34.93 -9.01
N ASP A 137 -5.72 35.77 -9.22
CA ASP A 137 -5.57 36.53 -10.44
C ASP A 137 -4.92 35.66 -11.53
N PHE A 138 -5.64 35.44 -12.64
CA PHE A 138 -5.18 34.67 -13.80
C PHE A 138 -4.80 35.56 -14.98
N SER A 139 -4.76 36.89 -14.81
CA SER A 139 -4.33 37.82 -15.85
C SER A 139 -2.80 37.87 -15.99
N THR A 140 -2.07 37.43 -14.97
CA THR A 140 -0.60 37.44 -14.95
C THR A 140 -0.03 36.17 -15.58
N ASP A 141 1.02 36.32 -16.39
CA ASP A 141 1.77 35.19 -16.97
C ASP A 141 2.74 34.63 -15.94
N GLU A 142 2.30 33.59 -15.25
CA GLU A 142 3.11 32.86 -14.25
C GLU A 142 3.41 31.44 -14.73
N LYS A 143 4.61 30.96 -14.44
CA LYS A 143 5.02 29.59 -14.74
C LYS A 143 5.04 28.75 -13.47
N PHE A 144 4.53 27.53 -13.57
CA PHE A 144 4.62 26.51 -12.52
C PHE A 144 5.32 25.28 -13.09
N GLU A 145 6.40 24.86 -12.44
CA GLU A 145 7.17 23.70 -12.83
C GLU A 145 6.68 22.47 -12.07
N TYR A 146 6.23 21.47 -12.82
CA TYR A 146 5.75 20.22 -12.26
C TYR A 146 6.87 19.25 -11.90
N ASP A 147 7.87 19.10 -12.79
CA ASP A 147 8.99 18.21 -12.56
C ASP A 147 10.05 18.94 -11.73
N ARG A 148 9.99 18.70 -10.44
CA ARG A 148 10.87 19.32 -9.47
C ARG A 148 11.95 18.37 -8.94
N LYS A 149 12.10 17.19 -9.55
CA LYS A 149 13.03 16.17 -9.09
C LYS A 149 14.46 16.69 -8.95
N ASP A 150 14.93 17.44 -9.94
CA ASP A 150 16.32 17.93 -10.02
C ASP A 150 16.49 19.41 -9.55
N VAL A 151 15.39 20.05 -9.08
CA VAL A 151 15.46 21.41 -8.53
C VAL A 151 16.10 21.38 -7.12
N PRO A 152 16.87 22.40 -6.71
CA PRO A 152 17.35 22.49 -5.33
C PRO A 152 16.20 22.65 -4.32
N TRP A 153 16.47 22.35 -3.05
CA TRP A 153 15.55 22.65 -1.96
C TRP A 153 15.35 24.16 -1.85
N ALA A 154 14.14 24.59 -1.53
CA ALA A 154 13.82 26.00 -1.35
C ALA A 154 14.74 26.64 -0.29
N ALA A 155 15.35 27.77 -0.60
CA ALA A 155 16.27 28.46 0.27
C ALA A 155 15.59 29.06 1.51
N SER A 156 14.29 29.36 1.42
CA SER A 156 13.54 30.00 2.51
C SER A 156 12.07 29.58 2.53
N SER A 157 11.40 29.85 3.64
CA SER A 157 9.95 29.68 3.76
C SER A 157 9.18 30.56 2.75
N ALA A 158 9.70 31.75 2.43
CA ALA A 158 9.07 32.63 1.44
C ALA A 158 9.10 32.04 0.02
N GLU A 159 10.18 31.36 -0.35
CA GLU A 159 10.26 30.61 -1.62
C GLU A 159 9.28 29.43 -1.64
N LEU A 160 9.16 28.69 -0.53
CA LEU A 160 8.13 27.64 -0.40
C LEU A 160 6.70 28.23 -0.45
N ASP A 161 6.47 29.39 0.13
CA ASP A 161 5.17 30.06 0.09
C ASP A 161 4.80 30.43 -1.36
N ASP A 162 5.74 30.98 -2.14
CA ASP A 162 5.50 31.26 -3.56
C ASP A 162 5.28 29.98 -4.38
N LEU A 163 6.06 28.94 -4.13
CA LEU A 163 5.88 27.62 -4.76
C LEU A 163 4.46 27.09 -4.49
N TRP A 164 4.04 27.07 -3.21
CA TRP A 164 2.72 26.59 -2.84
C TRP A 164 1.60 27.47 -3.36
N ARG A 165 1.78 28.79 -3.39
CA ARG A 165 0.83 29.73 -4.03
C ARG A 165 0.62 29.38 -5.50
N LYS A 166 1.71 29.14 -6.25
CA LYS A 166 1.65 28.73 -7.65
C LYS A 166 1.02 27.36 -7.83
N SER A 167 1.34 26.41 -6.96
CA SER A 167 0.75 25.05 -6.97
C SER A 167 -0.76 25.10 -6.77
N VAL A 168 -1.23 25.83 -5.74
CA VAL A 168 -2.67 25.96 -5.46
C VAL A 168 -3.38 26.71 -6.58
N LYS A 169 -2.77 27.78 -7.12
CA LYS A 169 -3.30 28.52 -8.28
C LYS A 169 -3.43 27.60 -9.50
N ASN A 170 -2.45 26.76 -9.75
CA ASN A 170 -2.48 25.80 -10.85
C ASN A 170 -3.57 24.71 -10.64
N ASP A 171 -3.70 24.16 -9.44
CA ASP A 171 -4.78 23.21 -9.12
C ASP A 171 -6.16 23.83 -9.31
N TRP A 172 -6.30 25.09 -8.91
CA TRP A 172 -7.51 25.87 -9.14
C TRP A 172 -7.80 26.06 -10.63
N LEU A 173 -6.77 26.48 -11.41
CA LEU A 173 -6.89 26.67 -12.84
C LEU A 173 -7.35 25.41 -13.56
N ARG A 174 -6.77 24.26 -13.22
CA ARG A 174 -7.16 22.97 -13.82
C ARG A 174 -8.63 22.62 -13.58
N LEU A 175 -9.13 22.84 -12.39
CA LEU A 175 -10.54 22.61 -12.09
C LEU A 175 -11.46 23.62 -12.76
N LYS A 176 -11.02 24.88 -12.87
CA LYS A 176 -11.74 25.94 -13.62
C LYS A 176 -11.84 25.60 -15.11
N LEU A 177 -10.75 25.13 -15.72
CA LEU A 177 -10.73 24.68 -17.13
C LEU A 177 -11.58 23.44 -17.34
N ALA A 178 -11.74 22.59 -16.30
CA ALA A 178 -12.67 21.46 -16.30
C ALA A 178 -14.14 21.87 -16.08
N GLY A 179 -14.46 23.17 -16.07
CA GLY A 179 -15.82 23.70 -15.99
C GLY A 179 -16.41 23.83 -14.57
N LYS A 180 -15.60 23.59 -13.53
CA LYS A 180 -16.10 23.69 -12.14
C LYS A 180 -16.29 25.13 -11.68
N GLN A 181 -17.32 25.34 -10.85
CA GLN A 181 -17.61 26.66 -10.28
C GLN A 181 -16.70 26.96 -9.07
N PRO A 182 -16.41 28.22 -8.74
CA PRO A 182 -15.49 28.60 -7.67
C PRO A 182 -15.77 27.95 -6.30
N ALA A 183 -17.03 27.86 -5.91
CA ALA A 183 -17.43 27.24 -4.64
C ALA A 183 -17.10 25.74 -4.63
N GLU A 184 -17.34 25.04 -5.74
CA GLU A 184 -17.03 23.62 -5.90
C GLU A 184 -15.50 23.39 -5.92
N ILE A 185 -14.74 24.28 -6.59
CA ILE A 185 -13.28 24.23 -6.62
C ILE A 185 -12.71 24.35 -5.20
N ARG A 186 -13.16 25.34 -4.43
CA ARG A 186 -12.74 25.54 -3.03
C ARG A 186 -12.99 24.27 -2.20
N LYS A 187 -14.21 23.73 -2.25
CA LYS A 187 -14.58 22.52 -1.51
C LYS A 187 -13.72 21.33 -1.92
N THR A 188 -13.48 21.15 -3.21
CA THR A 188 -12.68 20.03 -3.74
C THR A 188 -11.22 20.12 -3.30
N LEU A 189 -10.61 21.30 -3.40
CA LEU A 189 -9.21 21.51 -3.03
C LEU A 189 -9.03 21.46 -1.51
N ASP A 190 -9.94 22.05 -0.73
CA ASP A 190 -9.90 21.96 0.74
C ASP A 190 -9.94 20.50 1.20
N LYS A 191 -10.84 19.67 0.66
CA LYS A 191 -10.89 18.24 0.94
C LYS A 191 -9.59 17.53 0.52
N ARG A 192 -9.01 17.87 -0.65
CA ARG A 192 -7.76 17.27 -1.13
C ARG A 192 -6.59 17.55 -0.19
N TYR A 193 -6.42 18.81 0.22
CA TYR A 193 -5.34 19.19 1.13
C TYR A 193 -5.55 18.64 2.55
N ALA A 194 -6.78 18.64 3.06
CA ALA A 194 -7.08 17.98 4.33
C ALA A 194 -6.78 16.47 4.29
N THR A 195 -7.07 15.81 3.17
CA THR A 195 -6.74 14.38 2.98
C THR A 195 -5.23 14.14 2.96
N LEU A 196 -4.45 15.03 2.33
CA LEU A 196 -2.98 14.94 2.35
C LEU A 196 -2.43 14.99 3.78
N GLU A 197 -2.85 15.98 4.57
CA GLU A 197 -2.44 16.12 5.96
C GLU A 197 -2.85 14.90 6.80
N LYS A 198 -4.09 14.45 6.65
CA LYS A 198 -4.60 13.26 7.32
C LYS A 198 -3.76 12.03 6.98
N SER A 199 -3.44 11.81 5.71
CA SER A 199 -2.63 10.66 5.26
C SER A 199 -1.24 10.64 5.90
N VAL A 200 -0.59 11.80 6.03
CA VAL A 200 0.72 11.91 6.67
C VAL A 200 0.60 11.73 8.20
N ASN A 201 -0.47 12.27 8.80
CA ASN A 201 -0.72 12.12 10.22
C ASN A 201 -1.04 10.68 10.65
N GLU A 202 -1.58 9.88 9.75
CA GLU A 202 -1.89 8.46 9.96
C GLU A 202 -0.66 7.54 9.86
N LEU A 203 0.49 8.00 9.35
CA LEU A 203 1.71 7.20 9.29
C LEU A 203 2.21 6.86 10.71
N LYS A 204 2.63 5.61 10.88
CA LYS A 204 3.12 5.04 12.14
C LYS A 204 4.62 4.85 12.12
N GLY A 205 5.22 4.56 13.27
CA GLY A 205 6.65 4.27 13.37
C GLY A 205 7.13 3.12 12.47
N GLU A 206 6.27 2.14 12.19
CA GLU A 206 6.54 1.07 11.22
C GLU A 206 6.72 1.60 9.79
N ASP A 207 5.87 2.55 9.38
CA ASP A 207 5.95 3.15 8.06
C ASP A 207 7.25 3.98 7.92
N VAL A 208 7.60 4.74 8.95
CA VAL A 208 8.86 5.52 8.98
C VAL A 208 10.09 4.61 8.91
N PHE A 209 10.08 3.53 9.67
CA PHE A 209 11.15 2.53 9.63
C PHE A 209 11.28 1.90 8.24
N GLN A 210 10.16 1.55 7.61
CA GLN A 210 10.17 0.99 6.25
C GLN A 210 10.73 1.98 5.23
N PHE A 211 10.35 3.26 5.28
CA PHE A 211 10.91 4.28 4.38
C PHE A 211 12.43 4.40 4.52
N PHE A 212 12.92 4.47 5.75
CA PHE A 212 14.34 4.58 6.02
C PHE A 212 15.12 3.32 5.59
N LEU A 213 14.61 2.13 5.95
CA LEU A 213 15.28 0.89 5.61
C LEU A 213 15.27 0.63 4.10
N ASN A 214 14.19 1.01 3.39
CA ASN A 214 14.12 0.93 1.94
C ASN A 214 15.03 1.94 1.24
N ALA A 215 15.32 3.07 1.83
CA ALA A 215 16.36 3.96 1.33
C ALA A 215 17.74 3.28 1.35
N TYR A 216 18.02 2.46 2.38
CA TYR A 216 19.26 1.66 2.44
C TYR A 216 19.25 0.49 1.45
N THR A 217 18.20 -0.34 1.46
CA THR A 217 18.15 -1.52 0.59
C THR A 217 18.24 -1.15 -0.89
N SER A 218 17.50 -0.11 -1.31
CA SER A 218 17.54 0.39 -2.69
C SER A 218 18.84 1.14 -3.03
N ALA A 219 19.59 1.63 -2.05
CA ALA A 219 20.95 2.13 -2.28
C ALA A 219 21.93 0.98 -2.56
N VAL A 220 21.71 -0.21 -1.99
CA VAL A 220 22.51 -1.41 -2.28
C VAL A 220 22.15 -2.01 -3.64
N ASP A 221 20.86 -2.22 -3.88
CA ASP A 221 20.32 -2.71 -5.15
C ASP A 221 18.92 -2.13 -5.38
N PRO A 222 18.62 -1.54 -6.57
CA PRO A 222 17.35 -0.87 -6.84
C PRO A 222 16.13 -1.81 -6.86
N HIS A 223 16.32 -3.14 -6.83
CA HIS A 223 15.26 -4.15 -6.82
C HIS A 223 15.11 -4.83 -5.45
N THR A 224 15.85 -4.35 -4.44
CA THR A 224 15.80 -4.89 -3.08
C THR A 224 14.96 -4.01 -2.18
N ASP A 225 13.86 -4.57 -1.66
CA ASP A 225 12.96 -3.91 -0.73
C ASP A 225 12.82 -4.67 0.59
N TYR A 226 12.68 -3.91 1.66
CA TYR A 226 12.25 -4.41 2.96
C TYR A 226 10.73 -4.24 3.09
N PHE A 227 10.06 -5.29 3.46
CA PHE A 227 8.65 -5.25 3.81
C PHE A 227 8.45 -5.37 5.31
N THR A 228 7.67 -4.47 5.91
CA THR A 228 7.15 -4.68 7.27
C THR A 228 6.35 -5.97 7.32
N PRO A 229 6.14 -6.57 8.51
CA PRO A 229 5.33 -7.79 8.64
C PRO A 229 3.98 -7.69 7.93
N ARG A 230 3.30 -6.56 8.07
CA ARG A 230 2.01 -6.29 7.41
C ARG A 230 2.14 -6.21 5.88
N THR A 231 3.14 -5.50 5.38
CA THR A 231 3.39 -5.39 3.94
C THR A 231 3.72 -6.76 3.35
N ALA A 232 4.54 -7.56 4.06
CA ALA A 232 4.86 -8.93 3.67
C ALA A 232 3.63 -9.84 3.65
N GLU A 233 2.73 -9.71 4.64
CA GLU A 233 1.47 -10.46 4.66
C GLU A 233 0.58 -10.09 3.46
N ASN A 234 0.40 -8.80 3.16
CA ASN A 234 -0.36 -8.34 2.01
C ASN A 234 0.24 -8.85 0.69
N PHE A 235 1.58 -8.82 0.56
CA PHE A 235 2.28 -9.38 -0.59
C PHE A 235 2.04 -10.89 -0.73
N ASN A 236 2.19 -11.65 0.35
CA ASN A 236 1.95 -13.10 0.35
C ASN A 236 0.51 -13.45 -0.01
N GLN A 237 -0.47 -12.68 0.46
CA GLN A 237 -1.87 -12.87 0.12
C GLN A 237 -2.14 -12.58 -1.37
N ALA A 238 -1.58 -11.50 -1.91
CA ALA A 238 -1.67 -11.20 -3.33
C ALA A 238 -1.04 -12.30 -4.19
N MET A 239 0.12 -12.82 -3.77
CA MET A 239 0.82 -13.90 -4.46
C MET A 239 0.11 -15.25 -4.33
N SER A 240 -0.51 -15.55 -3.19
CA SER A 240 -1.23 -16.82 -2.97
C SER A 240 -2.64 -16.83 -3.58
N LEU A 241 -3.10 -15.70 -4.16
CA LEU A 241 -4.49 -15.49 -4.59
C LEU A 241 -5.49 -15.99 -3.54
N SER A 242 -5.18 -15.78 -2.28
CA SER A 242 -6.03 -16.18 -1.18
C SER A 242 -5.91 -15.22 -0.01
N LEU A 243 -6.97 -15.07 0.74
CA LEU A 243 -6.99 -14.31 1.97
C LEU A 243 -7.67 -15.12 3.07
N GLU A 244 -7.22 -14.96 4.30
CA GLU A 244 -7.91 -15.49 5.48
C GLU A 244 -8.75 -14.37 6.12
N GLY A 245 -10.06 -14.55 6.13
CA GLY A 245 -10.99 -13.54 6.63
C GLY A 245 -12.44 -13.80 6.27
N ILE A 246 -13.19 -12.74 6.09
CA ILE A 246 -14.64 -12.80 5.81
C ILE A 246 -14.99 -12.86 4.33
N GLY A 247 -14.04 -12.70 3.42
CA GLY A 247 -14.31 -12.69 1.98
C GLY A 247 -15.02 -11.42 1.50
N ALA A 248 -14.52 -10.25 1.92
CA ALA A 248 -14.98 -8.96 1.44
C ALA A 248 -13.78 -8.07 1.06
N GLN A 249 -13.91 -7.33 -0.04
CA GLN A 249 -13.02 -6.23 -0.37
C GLN A 249 -13.53 -4.96 0.29
N LEU A 250 -12.64 -4.26 0.96
CA LEU A 250 -12.96 -3.06 1.70
C LEU A 250 -12.31 -1.85 1.02
N GLN A 251 -12.96 -0.69 1.13
CA GLN A 251 -12.40 0.59 0.72
C GLN A 251 -12.71 1.64 1.77
N ARG A 252 -11.89 2.70 1.81
CA ARG A 252 -12.18 3.86 2.63
C ARG A 252 -13.07 4.83 1.86
N GLN A 253 -14.13 5.27 2.47
CA GLN A 253 -14.99 6.35 2.00
C GLN A 253 -15.18 7.36 3.12
N ASP A 254 -14.55 8.54 2.95
CA ASP A 254 -14.44 9.56 4.01
C ASP A 254 -13.79 8.99 5.30
N ASP A 255 -14.51 8.94 6.40
CA ASP A 255 -14.03 8.41 7.69
C ASP A 255 -14.49 6.99 7.99
N MET A 256 -15.17 6.34 7.06
CA MET A 256 -15.71 4.99 7.24
C MET A 256 -15.04 3.99 6.31
N VAL A 257 -14.97 2.75 6.78
CA VAL A 257 -14.60 1.60 5.95
C VAL A 257 -15.86 0.98 5.38
N VAL A 258 -15.91 0.88 4.04
CA VAL A 258 -17.10 0.44 3.29
C VAL A 258 -16.80 -0.85 2.57
N ILE A 259 -17.75 -1.75 2.49
CA ILE A 259 -17.67 -2.96 1.67
C ILE A 259 -17.75 -2.53 0.20
N ARG A 260 -16.66 -2.75 -0.54
CA ARG A 260 -16.61 -2.53 -1.99
C ARG A 260 -17.25 -3.69 -2.75
N GLU A 261 -16.91 -4.91 -2.33
CA GLU A 261 -17.33 -6.14 -2.99
C GLU A 261 -17.35 -7.29 -2.00
N VAL A 262 -18.29 -8.21 -2.16
CA VAL A 262 -18.36 -9.48 -1.43
C VAL A 262 -17.91 -10.59 -2.35
N ILE A 263 -16.85 -11.32 -1.94
CA ILE A 263 -16.20 -12.34 -2.76
C ILE A 263 -17.02 -13.62 -2.74
N ALA A 264 -17.39 -14.11 -3.90
CA ALA A 264 -18.18 -15.34 -4.06
C ALA A 264 -17.52 -16.54 -3.34
N GLY A 265 -18.30 -17.33 -2.64
CA GLY A 265 -17.85 -18.47 -1.85
C GLY A 265 -17.20 -18.12 -0.51
N GLY A 266 -16.95 -16.84 -0.23
CA GLY A 266 -16.45 -16.40 1.09
C GLY A 266 -17.55 -16.35 2.16
N PRO A 267 -17.16 -16.31 3.45
CA PRO A 267 -18.11 -16.29 4.58
C PRO A 267 -19.18 -15.19 4.50
N ALA A 268 -18.82 -13.99 4.07
CA ALA A 268 -19.76 -12.88 3.89
C ALA A 268 -20.79 -13.16 2.80
N ALA A 269 -20.35 -13.77 1.66
CA ALA A 269 -21.24 -14.16 0.56
C ALA A 269 -22.19 -15.27 0.96
N VAL A 270 -21.67 -16.31 1.64
CA VAL A 270 -22.48 -17.45 2.13
C VAL A 270 -23.53 -16.99 3.15
N ASN A 271 -23.17 -16.06 4.02
CA ASN A 271 -24.09 -15.50 5.00
C ASN A 271 -25.17 -14.61 4.32
N GLY A 272 -24.81 -13.85 3.30
CA GLY A 272 -25.71 -13.02 2.47
C GLY A 272 -26.22 -11.72 3.13
N THR A 273 -25.82 -11.42 4.38
CA THR A 273 -26.27 -10.20 5.08
C THR A 273 -25.53 -8.96 4.59
N LEU A 274 -24.18 -9.06 4.44
CA LEU A 274 -23.34 -7.95 4.02
C LEU A 274 -23.45 -7.71 2.52
N LYS A 275 -23.56 -6.45 2.14
CA LYS A 275 -23.68 -6.02 0.75
C LYS A 275 -22.65 -4.94 0.39
N PRO A 276 -22.32 -4.76 -0.89
CA PRO A 276 -21.56 -3.61 -1.35
C PRO A 276 -22.22 -2.30 -0.91
N GLY A 277 -21.45 -1.39 -0.35
CA GLY A 277 -21.90 -0.10 0.18
C GLY A 277 -22.15 -0.09 1.69
N ASP A 278 -22.26 -1.24 2.36
CA ASP A 278 -22.39 -1.31 3.81
C ASP A 278 -21.16 -0.73 4.52
N ARG A 279 -21.37 0.00 5.59
CA ARG A 279 -20.35 0.72 6.34
C ARG A 279 -20.01 -0.02 7.62
N ILE A 280 -18.75 -0.40 7.80
CA ILE A 280 -18.28 -1.05 9.02
C ILE A 280 -17.95 0.03 10.03
N VAL A 281 -18.61 0.01 11.18
CA VAL A 281 -18.46 1.00 12.26
C VAL A 281 -17.86 0.40 13.52
N GLY A 282 -17.93 -0.93 13.69
CA GLY A 282 -17.35 -1.60 14.84
C GLY A 282 -16.83 -3.00 14.52
N VAL A 283 -15.75 -3.42 15.19
CA VAL A 283 -15.15 -4.75 15.04
C VAL A 283 -14.86 -5.34 16.42
N GLY A 284 -15.32 -6.56 16.65
CA GLY A 284 -15.05 -7.33 17.87
C GLY A 284 -14.46 -8.70 17.55
N GLN A 285 -13.67 -9.26 18.47
CA GLN A 285 -13.10 -10.61 18.31
C GLN A 285 -13.99 -11.66 18.96
N GLY A 286 -14.15 -12.80 18.29
CA GLY A 286 -15.00 -13.87 18.75
C GLY A 286 -16.50 -13.52 18.69
N LYS A 287 -17.32 -14.37 19.30
CA LYS A 287 -18.79 -14.26 19.29
C LYS A 287 -19.32 -13.13 20.19
N SER A 288 -18.65 -12.85 21.31
CA SER A 288 -19.11 -11.94 22.36
C SER A 288 -18.06 -10.94 22.85
N GLY A 289 -16.88 -10.85 22.20
CA GLY A 289 -15.85 -9.89 22.57
C GLY A 289 -16.35 -8.43 22.44
N PRO A 290 -15.74 -7.46 23.11
CA PRO A 290 -16.14 -6.05 22.99
C PRO A 290 -16.04 -5.57 21.54
N LEU A 291 -16.99 -4.76 21.12
CA LEU A 291 -16.91 -4.03 19.85
C LEU A 291 -16.02 -2.81 20.07
N GLU A 292 -15.01 -2.67 19.23
CA GLU A 292 -14.19 -1.47 19.13
C GLU A 292 -14.75 -0.61 18.00
N ASP A 293 -15.03 0.66 18.27
CA ASP A 293 -15.42 1.63 17.26
C ASP A 293 -14.23 1.86 16.32
N VAL A 294 -14.47 1.71 15.01
CA VAL A 294 -13.42 1.83 13.98
C VAL A 294 -13.65 3.01 13.02
N ILE A 295 -14.60 3.89 13.33
CA ILE A 295 -14.85 5.11 12.55
C ILE A 295 -13.59 5.99 12.63
N GLY A 296 -13.13 6.49 11.48
CA GLY A 296 -11.92 7.31 11.39
C GLY A 296 -10.60 6.54 11.36
N TRP A 297 -10.59 5.23 11.61
CA TRP A 297 -9.38 4.44 11.58
C TRP A 297 -8.81 4.29 10.17
N ARG A 298 -7.51 4.02 10.08
CA ARG A 298 -6.89 3.57 8.81
C ARG A 298 -7.54 2.28 8.35
N ILE A 299 -7.79 2.17 7.07
CA ILE A 299 -8.35 0.94 6.48
C ILE A 299 -7.52 -0.30 6.81
N ASP A 300 -6.20 -0.18 6.82
CA ASP A 300 -5.29 -1.28 7.13
C ASP A 300 -5.48 -1.81 8.56
N ASP A 301 -5.73 -0.91 9.52
CA ASP A 301 -5.94 -1.29 10.92
C ASP A 301 -7.30 -1.99 11.09
N VAL A 302 -8.33 -1.51 10.39
CA VAL A 302 -9.65 -2.16 10.38
C VAL A 302 -9.57 -3.54 9.71
N VAL A 303 -8.89 -3.62 8.57
CA VAL A 303 -8.65 -4.87 7.85
C VAL A 303 -7.89 -5.87 8.72
N ALA A 304 -6.86 -5.44 9.46
CA ALA A 304 -6.11 -6.30 10.38
C ALA A 304 -6.98 -6.86 11.51
N LYS A 305 -7.97 -6.09 11.99
CA LYS A 305 -8.95 -6.57 12.99
C LYS A 305 -9.96 -7.55 12.40
N ILE A 306 -10.37 -7.37 11.15
CA ILE A 306 -11.35 -8.23 10.48
C ILE A 306 -10.72 -9.55 10.03
N ARG A 307 -9.49 -9.51 9.53
CA ARG A 307 -8.69 -10.70 9.16
C ARG A 307 -8.33 -11.52 10.41
N GLY A 308 -7.90 -12.73 10.18
CA GLY A 308 -7.41 -13.64 11.22
C GLY A 308 -7.47 -15.09 10.76
N LYS A 309 -6.96 -16.00 11.59
CA LYS A 309 -6.87 -17.42 11.28
C LYS A 309 -8.23 -18.01 10.93
N SER A 310 -8.25 -18.91 9.94
CA SER A 310 -9.43 -19.70 9.60
C SER A 310 -10.02 -20.36 10.84
N ASP A 311 -11.35 -20.53 10.82
CA ASP A 311 -12.18 -21.09 11.91
C ASP A 311 -12.29 -20.22 13.17
N THR A 312 -11.67 -19.03 13.19
CA THR A 312 -11.92 -18.02 14.23
C THR A 312 -13.09 -17.11 13.85
N GLN A 313 -13.72 -16.49 14.86
CA GLN A 313 -14.87 -15.63 14.64
C GLN A 313 -14.52 -14.16 14.77
N VAL A 314 -15.18 -13.32 13.96
CA VAL A 314 -15.18 -11.87 14.04
C VAL A 314 -16.62 -11.38 14.14
N ARG A 315 -16.86 -10.41 15.01
CA ARG A 315 -18.12 -9.70 15.13
C ARG A 315 -17.98 -8.33 14.49
N LEU A 316 -18.87 -8.03 13.56
CA LEU A 316 -18.92 -6.75 12.87
C LEU A 316 -20.15 -5.99 13.32
N GLU A 317 -19.99 -4.71 13.55
CA GLU A 317 -21.07 -3.76 13.62
C GLU A 317 -21.04 -2.91 12.33
N PHE A 318 -22.17 -2.79 11.66
CA PHE A 318 -22.24 -2.14 10.36
C PHE A 318 -23.57 -1.38 10.18
N ILE A 319 -23.56 -0.41 9.29
CA ILE A 319 -24.75 0.34 8.83
C ILE A 319 -25.02 -0.06 7.38
N PRO A 320 -26.21 -0.58 7.05
CA PRO A 320 -26.60 -0.88 5.68
C PRO A 320 -26.48 0.33 4.75
N ALA A 321 -26.13 0.08 3.49
CA ALA A 321 -25.97 1.16 2.50
C ALA A 321 -27.23 2.01 2.33
N GLU A 322 -28.40 1.36 2.34
CA GLU A 322 -29.71 1.98 2.17
C GLU A 322 -30.13 2.90 3.32
N GLU A 323 -29.57 2.72 4.52
CA GLU A 323 -29.96 3.51 5.70
C GLU A 323 -29.15 4.82 5.85
N GLY A 324 -28.20 5.08 4.95
CA GLY A 324 -27.36 6.29 5.02
C GLY A 324 -26.25 6.21 6.05
N VAL A 325 -25.64 7.36 6.40
CA VAL A 325 -24.48 7.42 7.32
C VAL A 325 -24.89 7.38 8.80
N ASP A 326 -26.08 7.81 9.11
CA ASP A 326 -26.63 7.86 10.47
C ASP A 326 -27.68 6.74 10.69
N GLY A 327 -27.62 5.70 9.86
CA GLY A 327 -28.55 4.58 9.90
C GLY A 327 -28.41 3.71 11.16
N LYS A 328 -29.34 2.78 11.34
CA LYS A 328 -29.32 1.85 12.48
C LYS A 328 -28.12 0.90 12.39
N HIS A 329 -27.47 0.69 13.52
CA HIS A 329 -26.37 -0.27 13.62
C HIS A 329 -26.90 -1.71 13.71
N HIS A 330 -26.34 -2.58 12.88
CA HIS A 330 -26.60 -4.00 12.87
C HIS A 330 -25.36 -4.78 13.27
N THR A 331 -25.53 -5.92 13.91
CA THR A 331 -24.39 -6.76 14.33
C THR A 331 -24.44 -8.10 13.61
N LEU A 332 -23.29 -8.55 13.14
CA LEU A 332 -23.10 -9.82 12.46
C LEU A 332 -21.87 -10.54 12.97
N VAL A 333 -21.97 -11.84 13.19
CA VAL A 333 -20.82 -12.70 13.52
C VAL A 333 -20.51 -13.59 12.31
N LEU A 334 -19.26 -13.55 11.87
CA LEU A 334 -18.76 -14.37 10.76
C LEU A 334 -17.60 -15.24 11.22
N THR A 335 -17.54 -16.47 10.72
CA THR A 335 -16.38 -17.36 10.90
C THR A 335 -15.43 -17.13 9.74
N ARG A 336 -14.17 -16.77 10.05
CA ARG A 336 -13.13 -16.54 9.05
C ARG A 336 -12.79 -17.85 8.34
N GLN A 337 -12.52 -17.75 7.06
CA GLN A 337 -12.09 -18.89 6.23
C GLN A 337 -11.02 -18.44 5.23
N LYS A 338 -10.29 -19.41 4.68
CA LYS A 338 -9.43 -19.16 3.53
C LYS A 338 -10.30 -19.00 2.28
N VAL A 339 -10.33 -17.79 1.73
CA VAL A 339 -11.11 -17.42 0.56
C VAL A 339 -10.19 -17.31 -0.65
N ARG A 340 -10.50 -17.99 -1.74
CA ARG A 340 -9.74 -17.91 -3.00
C ARG A 340 -10.19 -16.74 -3.84
N LEU A 341 -9.23 -16.07 -4.45
CA LEU A 341 -9.44 -14.96 -5.38
C LEU A 341 -9.44 -15.49 -6.83
N ALA A 342 -10.36 -16.41 -7.15
CA ALA A 342 -10.41 -17.08 -8.44
C ALA A 342 -10.50 -16.10 -9.63
N GLU A 343 -11.09 -14.93 -9.44
CA GLU A 343 -11.19 -13.90 -10.48
C GLU A 343 -9.82 -13.34 -10.92
N GLN A 344 -8.81 -13.45 -10.08
CA GLN A 344 -7.44 -12.99 -10.33
C GLN A 344 -6.52 -14.11 -10.86
N ALA A 345 -7.01 -15.34 -10.95
CA ALA A 345 -6.25 -16.46 -11.50
C ALA A 345 -6.17 -16.42 -13.03
N ALA A 346 -5.34 -17.29 -13.61
CA ALA A 346 -5.25 -17.48 -15.05
C ALA A 346 -6.63 -17.86 -15.64
N LYS A 347 -7.02 -17.19 -16.73
CA LYS A 347 -8.29 -17.44 -17.43
C LYS A 347 -8.04 -17.84 -18.87
N GLY A 348 -8.75 -18.86 -19.32
CA GLY A 348 -8.72 -19.33 -20.72
C GLY A 348 -9.97 -18.95 -21.47
N GLU A 349 -9.83 -18.54 -22.71
CA GLU A 349 -10.92 -18.32 -23.66
C GLU A 349 -10.55 -18.88 -25.03
N THR A 350 -11.53 -19.23 -25.82
CA THR A 350 -11.31 -19.69 -27.20
C THR A 350 -11.69 -18.60 -28.19
N LEU A 351 -10.75 -18.23 -29.04
CA LEU A 351 -10.95 -17.29 -30.14
C LEU A 351 -11.09 -18.08 -31.47
N THR A 352 -12.16 -17.83 -32.23
CA THR A 352 -12.29 -18.38 -33.56
C THR A 352 -11.80 -17.35 -34.60
N ILE A 353 -10.78 -17.71 -35.37
CA ILE A 353 -10.32 -16.96 -36.53
C ILE A 353 -11.13 -17.43 -37.73
N PRO A 354 -11.90 -16.56 -38.37
CA PRO A 354 -12.73 -16.95 -39.51
C PRO A 354 -11.92 -17.50 -40.67
N ALA A 355 -12.49 -18.37 -41.47
CA ALA A 355 -11.93 -18.82 -42.75
C ALA A 355 -11.65 -17.61 -43.66
N LYS A 356 -10.47 -17.56 -44.26
CA LYS A 356 -10.05 -16.49 -45.17
C LYS A 356 -9.16 -17.04 -46.27
N ASP A 357 -9.32 -16.56 -47.50
CA ASP A 357 -8.40 -16.83 -48.64
C ASP A 357 -8.20 -18.35 -48.93
N GLY A 358 -9.21 -19.19 -48.68
CA GLY A 358 -9.12 -20.65 -48.87
C GLY A 358 -8.59 -21.42 -47.66
N GLU A 359 -8.13 -20.75 -46.63
CA GLU A 359 -7.73 -21.36 -45.35
C GLU A 359 -8.98 -21.63 -44.47
N PRO A 360 -9.06 -22.80 -43.79
CA PRO A 360 -10.18 -23.11 -42.91
C PRO A 360 -10.18 -22.19 -41.67
N ALA A 361 -11.35 -22.08 -41.03
CA ALA A 361 -11.42 -21.41 -39.72
C ALA A 361 -10.56 -22.12 -38.70
N ARG A 362 -9.83 -21.35 -37.90
CA ARG A 362 -8.92 -21.85 -36.84
C ARG A 362 -9.45 -21.47 -35.47
N LYS A 363 -9.25 -22.32 -34.50
CA LYS A 363 -9.58 -22.07 -33.10
C LYS A 363 -8.28 -21.91 -32.28
N VAL A 364 -8.13 -20.79 -31.61
CA VAL A 364 -6.95 -20.47 -30.80
C VAL A 364 -7.36 -20.28 -29.32
N GLY A 365 -6.68 -20.98 -28.42
CA GLY A 365 -6.83 -20.78 -26.99
C GLY A 365 -6.06 -19.54 -26.56
N VAL A 366 -6.70 -18.64 -25.85
CA VAL A 366 -6.04 -17.46 -25.27
C VAL A 366 -6.02 -17.61 -23.75
N ILE A 367 -4.84 -17.62 -23.16
CA ILE A 367 -4.65 -17.67 -21.71
C ILE A 367 -4.23 -16.30 -21.23
N LYS A 368 -5.07 -15.62 -20.45
CA LYS A 368 -4.75 -14.37 -19.77
C LYS A 368 -4.11 -14.67 -18.42
N LEU A 369 -2.87 -14.26 -18.24
CA LEU A 369 -2.11 -14.48 -17.00
C LEU A 369 -1.72 -13.12 -16.40
N PRO A 370 -2.42 -12.62 -15.37
CA PRO A 370 -2.19 -11.29 -14.81
C PRO A 370 -0.92 -11.20 -13.95
N THR A 371 -0.47 -12.33 -13.37
CA THR A 371 0.76 -12.41 -12.55
C THR A 371 1.23 -13.85 -12.48
N PHE A 372 2.52 -14.08 -12.20
CA PHE A 372 3.08 -15.40 -11.89
C PHE A 372 2.86 -15.69 -10.40
N TYR A 373 1.60 -15.92 -10.02
CA TYR A 373 1.20 -16.13 -8.63
C TYR A 373 1.60 -17.51 -8.11
N GLN A 374 1.95 -17.55 -6.80
CA GLN A 374 2.33 -18.75 -6.10
C GLN A 374 1.98 -18.66 -4.61
N ASP A 375 1.29 -19.64 -4.06
CA ASP A 375 1.18 -19.83 -2.60
C ASP A 375 2.49 -20.45 -2.09
N PHE A 376 3.44 -19.61 -1.70
CA PHE A 376 4.77 -20.03 -1.25
C PHE A 376 4.71 -20.97 -0.03
N GLU A 377 3.75 -20.73 0.88
CA GLU A 377 3.59 -21.54 2.07
C GLU A 377 2.96 -22.90 1.76
N GLY A 378 1.91 -22.89 0.94
CA GLY A 378 1.27 -24.13 0.47
C GLY A 378 2.25 -25.00 -0.31
N ARG A 379 3.08 -24.42 -1.17
CA ARG A 379 4.14 -25.14 -1.88
C ARG A 379 5.18 -25.73 -0.93
N ARG A 380 5.67 -24.95 0.03
CA ARG A 380 6.66 -25.43 1.02
C ARG A 380 6.14 -26.60 1.87
N ARG A 381 4.85 -26.58 2.18
CA ARG A 381 4.18 -27.66 2.93
C ARG A 381 3.74 -28.82 2.04
N ASN A 382 4.01 -28.78 0.74
CA ASN A 382 3.52 -29.76 -0.24
C ASN A 382 1.99 -29.94 -0.19
N ALA A 383 1.25 -28.86 0.01
CA ALA A 383 -0.21 -28.91 0.02
C ALA A 383 -0.71 -29.38 -1.36
N ALA A 384 -1.69 -30.29 -1.36
CA ALA A 384 -2.21 -30.86 -2.61
C ALA A 384 -2.83 -29.79 -3.54
N ASP A 385 -3.36 -28.72 -2.97
CA ASP A 385 -4.11 -27.70 -3.68
C ASP A 385 -3.66 -26.30 -3.28
N TYR A 386 -2.42 -25.94 -3.62
CA TYR A 386 -1.91 -24.58 -3.49
C TYR A 386 -2.06 -23.80 -4.80
N ALA A 387 -2.26 -22.48 -4.73
CA ALA A 387 -2.34 -21.60 -5.89
C ALA A 387 -0.98 -21.56 -6.61
N SER A 388 -0.99 -21.84 -7.92
CA SER A 388 0.17 -21.81 -8.81
C SER A 388 -0.26 -21.45 -10.22
N ALA A 389 0.36 -20.43 -10.77
CA ALA A 389 0.13 -20.00 -12.15
C ALA A 389 0.41 -21.14 -13.14
N THR A 390 1.50 -21.88 -12.94
CA THR A 390 1.88 -23.03 -13.79
C THR A 390 0.83 -24.13 -13.76
N ARG A 391 0.32 -24.49 -12.59
CA ARG A 391 -0.69 -25.55 -12.44
C ARG A 391 -2.02 -25.17 -13.11
N ASP A 392 -2.43 -23.90 -12.99
CA ASP A 392 -3.67 -23.44 -13.58
C ASP A 392 -3.54 -23.30 -15.10
N VAL A 393 -2.41 -22.80 -15.61
CA VAL A 393 -2.11 -22.80 -17.06
C VAL A 393 -2.05 -24.22 -17.60
N ALA A 394 -1.43 -25.17 -16.91
CA ALA A 394 -1.39 -26.57 -17.32
C ALA A 394 -2.79 -27.18 -17.46
N LYS A 395 -3.72 -26.86 -16.54
CA LYS A 395 -5.13 -27.30 -16.65
C LYS A 395 -5.83 -26.69 -17.87
N LEU A 396 -5.63 -25.40 -18.13
CA LEU A 396 -6.19 -24.72 -19.31
C LEU A 396 -5.65 -25.32 -20.60
N LEU A 397 -4.34 -25.57 -20.67
CA LEU A 397 -3.71 -26.22 -21.82
C LEU A 397 -4.27 -27.65 -22.04
N ALA A 398 -4.48 -28.42 -20.98
CA ALA A 398 -5.09 -29.72 -21.10
C ALA A 398 -6.51 -29.67 -21.66
N GLY A 399 -7.32 -28.68 -21.24
CA GLY A 399 -8.64 -28.40 -21.82
C GLY A 399 -8.57 -28.05 -23.30
N PHE A 400 -7.72 -27.11 -23.69
CA PHE A 400 -7.53 -26.72 -25.08
C PHE A 400 -7.08 -27.87 -26.00
N LYS A 401 -6.24 -28.78 -25.47
CA LYS A 401 -5.83 -29.98 -26.17
C LYS A 401 -6.99 -30.95 -26.35
N ALA A 402 -7.83 -31.13 -25.33
CA ALA A 402 -9.03 -31.94 -25.42
C ALA A 402 -10.03 -31.38 -26.48
N ASP A 403 -10.16 -30.05 -26.55
CA ASP A 403 -11.00 -29.34 -27.55
C ASP A 403 -10.35 -29.25 -28.94
N LYS A 404 -9.13 -29.80 -29.10
CA LYS A 404 -8.38 -29.84 -30.37
C LYS A 404 -8.19 -28.45 -30.99
N LEU A 405 -7.79 -27.47 -30.18
CA LEU A 405 -7.46 -26.13 -30.67
C LEU A 405 -6.21 -26.14 -31.54
N ASP A 406 -6.15 -25.26 -32.55
CA ASP A 406 -5.04 -25.16 -33.50
C ASP A 406 -3.79 -24.49 -32.94
N GLY A 407 -3.93 -23.72 -31.86
CA GLY A 407 -2.82 -23.04 -31.23
C GLY A 407 -3.18 -22.37 -29.90
N VAL A 408 -2.18 -21.83 -29.24
CA VAL A 408 -2.35 -21.14 -27.95
C VAL A 408 -1.61 -19.81 -27.97
N VAL A 409 -2.24 -18.79 -27.41
CA VAL A 409 -1.64 -17.48 -27.10
C VAL A 409 -1.63 -17.29 -25.59
N LEU A 410 -0.44 -17.01 -25.04
CA LEU A 410 -0.30 -16.58 -23.66
C LEU A 410 -0.28 -15.04 -23.62
N ASP A 411 -1.33 -14.44 -23.07
CA ASP A 411 -1.47 -13.00 -22.95
C ASP A 411 -0.90 -12.51 -21.62
N LEU A 412 0.27 -11.88 -21.71
CA LEU A 412 0.99 -11.29 -20.58
C LEU A 412 0.87 -9.75 -20.53
N ARG A 413 -0.03 -9.16 -21.28
CA ARG A 413 -0.29 -7.72 -21.19
C ARG A 413 -0.81 -7.38 -19.80
N ASN A 414 -0.21 -6.34 -19.20
CA ASN A 414 -0.44 -5.95 -17.80
C ASN A 414 -0.01 -6.99 -16.74
N ASN A 415 0.80 -7.99 -17.10
CA ASN A 415 1.41 -8.87 -16.12
C ASN A 415 2.52 -8.11 -15.38
N GLY A 416 2.38 -8.00 -14.05
CA GLY A 416 3.31 -7.28 -13.17
C GLY A 416 4.53 -8.11 -12.72
N GLY A 417 4.71 -9.34 -13.23
CA GLY A 417 5.74 -10.27 -12.76
C GLY A 417 5.19 -11.27 -11.74
N GLY A 418 6.01 -11.67 -10.76
CA GLY A 418 5.65 -12.62 -9.71
C GLY A 418 6.77 -13.59 -9.36
N SER A 419 6.44 -14.85 -9.08
CA SER A 419 7.41 -15.89 -8.72
C SER A 419 8.29 -16.27 -9.92
N LEU A 420 9.60 -16.21 -9.72
CA LEU A 420 10.57 -16.68 -10.72
C LEU A 420 10.41 -18.19 -10.98
N ASP A 421 10.15 -18.97 -9.94
CA ASP A 421 9.95 -20.43 -10.09
C ASP A 421 8.74 -20.73 -10.94
N GLU A 422 7.63 -20.00 -10.78
CA GLU A 422 6.45 -20.13 -11.62
C GLU A 422 6.75 -19.78 -13.08
N ALA A 423 7.53 -18.72 -13.35
CA ALA A 423 7.91 -18.36 -14.71
C ALA A 423 8.75 -19.45 -15.38
N ILE A 424 9.67 -20.07 -14.63
CA ILE A 424 10.51 -21.17 -15.10
C ILE A 424 9.67 -22.42 -15.38
N GLU A 425 8.85 -22.84 -14.41
CA GLU A 425 8.01 -24.03 -14.53
C GLU A 425 6.94 -23.88 -15.62
N LEU A 426 6.35 -22.70 -15.75
CA LEU A 426 5.40 -22.39 -16.82
C LEU A 426 6.05 -22.48 -18.20
N THR A 427 7.28 -21.98 -18.35
CA THR A 427 8.06 -22.13 -19.60
C THR A 427 8.22 -23.61 -19.95
N GLY A 428 8.43 -24.47 -18.94
CA GLY A 428 8.52 -25.92 -19.10
C GLY A 428 7.24 -26.60 -19.60
N LEU A 429 6.08 -25.91 -19.65
CA LEU A 429 4.88 -26.43 -20.30
C LEU A 429 4.97 -26.38 -21.83
N PHE A 430 5.87 -25.54 -22.38
CA PHE A 430 6.03 -25.31 -23.82
C PHE A 430 7.33 -25.87 -24.39
N ILE A 431 8.36 -26.09 -23.57
CA ILE A 431 9.65 -26.66 -23.98
C ILE A 431 9.97 -27.90 -23.13
N GLU A 432 10.62 -28.91 -23.72
CA GLU A 432 10.94 -30.16 -22.99
C GLU A 432 12.00 -29.94 -21.94
N GLN A 433 13.09 -29.27 -22.29
CA GLN A 433 14.15 -28.89 -21.35
C GLN A 433 15.01 -27.78 -21.94
N GLY A 434 15.62 -27.00 -21.07
CA GLY A 434 16.56 -25.95 -21.49
C GLY A 434 16.78 -24.91 -20.37
N PRO A 435 17.83 -24.11 -20.50
CA PRO A 435 18.06 -23.00 -19.60
C PRO A 435 17.03 -21.91 -19.85
N VAL A 436 16.33 -21.48 -18.82
CA VAL A 436 15.33 -20.41 -18.87
C VAL A 436 15.89 -19.09 -18.37
N VAL A 437 16.64 -19.15 -17.26
CA VAL A 437 17.23 -17.98 -16.62
C VAL A 437 18.51 -18.37 -15.88
N GLN A 438 19.46 -17.44 -15.81
CA GLN A 438 20.67 -17.59 -15.01
C GLN A 438 20.54 -16.76 -13.72
N VAL A 439 20.78 -17.39 -12.58
CA VAL A 439 20.83 -16.75 -11.26
C VAL A 439 22.24 -16.89 -10.73
N ARG A 440 22.88 -15.76 -10.43
CA ARG A 440 24.19 -15.77 -9.79
C ARG A 440 24.02 -15.70 -8.28
N GLU A 441 24.55 -16.70 -7.60
CA GLU A 441 24.50 -16.81 -6.14
C GLU A 441 25.78 -16.30 -5.48
N PRO A 442 25.76 -15.95 -4.18
CA PRO A 442 26.96 -15.60 -3.42
C PRO A 442 28.00 -16.72 -3.47
N VAL A 443 29.28 -16.37 -3.51
CA VAL A 443 30.41 -17.31 -3.67
C VAL A 443 30.47 -18.35 -2.54
N ALA A 444 29.99 -18.02 -1.34
CA ALA A 444 29.99 -18.90 -0.18
C ALA A 444 28.92 -20.00 -0.22
N ALA A 445 27.91 -19.91 -1.07
CA ALA A 445 26.82 -20.87 -1.14
C ALA A 445 27.21 -22.17 -1.87
N SER A 446 28.24 -22.15 -2.75
CA SER A 446 28.81 -23.34 -3.37
C SER A 446 30.16 -23.06 -4.01
N PRO A 447 31.21 -23.82 -3.69
CA PRO A 447 32.54 -23.64 -4.30
C PRO A 447 32.57 -23.95 -5.81
N SER A 448 31.56 -24.58 -6.37
CA SER A 448 31.58 -25.13 -7.73
C SER A 448 30.66 -24.46 -8.75
N THR A 449 29.81 -23.48 -8.35
CA THR A 449 28.85 -22.87 -9.30
C THR A 449 28.64 -21.39 -9.03
N ALA A 450 29.47 -20.54 -9.61
CA ALA A 450 29.27 -19.08 -9.60
C ALA A 450 28.04 -18.64 -10.42
N THR A 451 27.42 -19.55 -11.18
CA THR A 451 26.21 -19.29 -11.97
C THR A 451 25.40 -20.57 -12.08
N ALA A 452 24.24 -20.61 -11.43
CA ALA A 452 23.28 -21.70 -11.60
C ALA A 452 22.31 -21.35 -12.73
N ALA A 453 22.29 -22.19 -13.78
CA ALA A 453 21.23 -22.16 -14.77
C ALA A 453 20.01 -22.90 -14.19
N LYS A 454 18.88 -22.20 -14.05
CA LYS A 454 17.63 -22.86 -13.70
C LYS A 454 17.00 -23.45 -14.97
N TRP A 455 16.77 -24.76 -14.93
CA TRP A 455 16.27 -25.53 -16.05
C TRP A 455 14.79 -25.84 -15.85
N SER A 456 13.98 -25.72 -16.92
CA SER A 456 12.67 -26.32 -16.94
C SER A 456 12.74 -27.77 -17.41
N ARG A 457 11.87 -28.62 -16.87
CA ARG A 457 11.59 -29.96 -17.41
C ARG A 457 10.17 -29.93 -17.96
N GLY A 458 10.03 -30.08 -19.26
CA GLY A 458 8.73 -30.08 -19.92
C GLY A 458 7.88 -31.27 -19.49
N MET A 459 6.59 -31.01 -19.33
CA MET A 459 5.61 -32.06 -19.00
C MET A 459 4.70 -32.47 -20.16
N ALA A 460 4.71 -31.79 -21.29
CA ALA A 460 3.91 -32.18 -22.46
C ALA A 460 4.43 -31.56 -23.76
N ARG A 461 4.50 -32.35 -24.82
CA ARG A 461 4.66 -31.85 -26.19
C ARG A 461 3.34 -31.27 -26.69
N TRP A 462 3.34 -30.00 -27.04
CA TRP A 462 2.39 -29.48 -28.01
C TRP A 462 2.98 -29.74 -29.42
N PRO A 463 2.25 -30.33 -30.36
CA PRO A 463 2.68 -30.33 -31.75
C PRO A 463 2.73 -28.86 -32.20
N CYS A 464 3.90 -28.41 -32.66
CA CYS A 464 4.06 -27.13 -33.38
C CYS A 464 3.33 -27.16 -34.67
#